data_ea66e2825268e122126460e359e3088d
#
_entry.id   ea66e2825268e122126460e359e3088d
#
_cell.length_a   1.000
_cell.length_b   1.000
_cell.length_c   1.000
_cell.angle_alpha   90.00
_cell.angle_beta   90.00
_cell.angle_gamma   90.00
#
_symmetry.space_group_name_H-M   'P 1'
#
loop_
_entity.id
_entity.type
_entity.pdbx_description
1 polymer ?
#
loop_
_entity_poly.entity_id
_entity_poly.type
_entity_poly.pdbx_seq_one_letter_code
_entity_poly.pdbx_strand_id
1 'polypeptide(L)'
;MLKDSGRCFACGKDNPQGLKLDVRKTPDGVELDYVLPEHFAGWQGIAHGGIVATILDELLAWACTNSGRNCVTAEMTVRYRKPVKTGQPLKGYGRVTGEKGRLLFTEATLLDESGTLVAEATGKMMRV
;
A
#
# COMPACT_ATOMS: atom_id res chain seq x y z
N MET A 1 -5.77 -11.97 18.50
CA MET A 1 -6.16 -11.71 17.11
C MET A 1 -6.28 -10.21 16.88
N LEU A 2 -5.78 -9.77 15.75
CA LEU A 2 -5.86 -8.36 15.39
C LEU A 2 -7.31 -7.98 15.06
N LYS A 3 -7.70 -6.78 15.47
CA LYS A 3 -9.06 -6.27 15.24
C LYS A 3 -9.00 -4.97 14.45
N ASP A 4 -9.86 -4.85 13.46
CA ASP A 4 -10.04 -3.61 12.71
C ASP A 4 -10.97 -2.69 13.50
N SER A 5 -10.50 -1.48 13.78
CA SER A 5 -11.31 -0.46 14.49
C SER A 5 -12.07 0.45 13.52
N GLY A 6 -11.85 0.32 12.23
CA GLY A 6 -12.35 1.25 11.23
C GLY A 6 -11.56 2.56 11.18
N ARG A 7 -10.53 2.70 12.00
CA ARG A 7 -9.76 3.94 12.14
C ARG A 7 -8.32 3.82 11.67
N CYS A 8 -8.00 2.81 10.87
CA CYS A 8 -6.68 2.70 10.27
C CYS A 8 -6.29 4.01 9.58
N PHE A 9 -5.08 4.48 9.84
CA PHE A 9 -4.57 5.70 9.21
C PHE A 9 -4.60 5.63 7.68
N ALA A 10 -4.35 4.47 7.11
CA ALA A 10 -4.29 4.31 5.67
C ALA A 10 -5.66 3.98 5.05
N CYS A 11 -6.38 2.99 5.59
CA CYS A 11 -7.60 2.49 4.95
C CYS A 11 -8.87 2.65 5.78
N GLY A 12 -8.79 3.15 7.01
CA GLY A 12 -9.95 3.28 7.89
C GLY A 12 -10.92 4.35 7.42
N LYS A 13 -12.16 3.94 7.13
CA LYS A 13 -13.19 4.87 6.67
C LYS A 13 -13.63 5.84 7.77
N ASP A 14 -13.45 5.45 9.03
CA ASP A 14 -13.86 6.24 10.19
C ASP A 14 -12.76 7.17 10.70
N ASN A 15 -11.60 7.19 10.04
CA ASN A 15 -10.52 8.12 10.39
C ASN A 15 -10.58 9.35 9.48
N PRO A 16 -11.03 10.52 9.99
CA PRO A 16 -11.18 11.70 9.15
C PRO A 16 -9.86 12.26 8.60
N GLN A 17 -8.73 11.89 9.21
CA GLN A 17 -7.39 12.34 8.82
C GLN A 17 -6.63 11.31 8.01
N GLY A 18 -7.24 10.16 7.73
CA GLY A 18 -6.61 9.07 7.00
C GLY A 18 -6.63 9.24 5.50
N LEU A 19 -5.86 8.39 4.82
CA LEU A 19 -5.81 8.37 3.35
C LEU A 19 -7.09 7.83 2.74
N LYS A 20 -7.81 6.96 3.47
CA LYS A 20 -9.05 6.31 3.02
C LYS A 20 -8.85 5.50 1.75
N LEU A 21 -7.77 4.74 1.72
CA LEU A 21 -7.45 3.85 0.62
C LEU A 21 -8.49 2.72 0.56
N ASP A 22 -9.01 2.46 -0.64
CA ASP A 22 -9.96 1.39 -0.88
C ASP A 22 -9.29 0.31 -1.72
N VAL A 23 -8.68 -0.65 -1.05
CA VAL A 23 -7.92 -1.73 -1.69
C VAL A 23 -8.89 -2.86 -2.05
N ARG A 24 -8.89 -3.25 -3.32
CA ARG A 24 -9.80 -4.27 -3.84
C ARG A 24 -9.08 -5.58 -4.08
N LYS A 25 -9.78 -6.68 -3.80
CA LYS A 25 -9.29 -8.02 -4.08
C LYS A 25 -9.33 -8.32 -5.58
N THR A 26 -8.27 -8.97 -6.08
CA THR A 26 -8.19 -9.49 -7.45
C THR A 26 -7.87 -10.98 -7.41
N PRO A 27 -7.97 -11.71 -8.55
CA PRO A 27 -7.59 -13.12 -8.56
C PRO A 27 -6.14 -13.37 -8.13
N ASP A 28 -5.23 -12.44 -8.42
CA ASP A 28 -3.79 -12.61 -8.16
C ASP A 28 -3.28 -11.83 -6.95
N GLY A 29 -4.14 -11.05 -6.29
CA GLY A 29 -3.71 -10.23 -5.18
C GLY A 29 -4.70 -9.11 -4.87
N VAL A 30 -4.22 -7.87 -4.88
CA VAL A 30 -5.02 -6.68 -4.63
C VAL A 30 -4.67 -5.57 -5.60
N GLU A 31 -5.59 -4.64 -5.77
CA GLU A 31 -5.35 -3.43 -6.56
C GLU A 31 -6.01 -2.21 -5.93
N LEU A 32 -5.54 -1.05 -6.33
CA LEU A 32 -5.99 0.24 -5.81
C LEU A 32 -5.98 1.28 -6.92
N ASP A 33 -7.02 2.08 -6.99
CA ASP A 33 -7.04 3.34 -7.74
C ASP A 33 -7.10 4.47 -6.72
N TYR A 34 -6.24 5.47 -6.85
CA TYR A 34 -6.17 6.53 -5.86
C TYR A 34 -5.70 7.85 -6.49
N VAL A 35 -6.26 8.95 -6.02
CA VAL A 35 -5.76 10.29 -6.32
C VAL A 35 -5.29 10.88 -4.99
N LEU A 36 -3.99 11.11 -4.87
CA LEU A 36 -3.39 11.52 -3.62
C LEU A 36 -3.67 13.01 -3.37
N PRO A 37 -4.38 13.35 -2.26
CA PRO A 37 -4.70 14.74 -1.96
C PRO A 37 -3.47 15.61 -1.71
N GLU A 38 -3.57 16.89 -2.04
CA GLU A 38 -2.48 17.85 -1.89
C GLU A 38 -1.97 17.95 -0.46
N HIS A 39 -2.83 17.78 0.55
CA HIS A 39 -2.40 17.90 1.95
C HIS A 39 -1.49 16.77 2.43
N PHE A 40 -1.26 15.76 1.60
CA PHE A 40 -0.26 14.71 1.85
C PHE A 40 1.04 14.97 1.09
N ALA A 41 1.25 16.18 0.59
CA ALA A 41 2.48 16.54 -0.10
C ALA A 41 3.65 16.69 0.87
N GLY A 42 4.84 16.39 0.38
CA GLY A 42 6.10 16.80 1.01
C GLY A 42 6.55 18.13 0.40
N TRP A 43 7.12 18.07 -0.81
CA TRP A 43 7.34 19.27 -1.61
C TRP A 43 6.04 19.64 -2.34
N GLN A 44 5.93 20.90 -2.75
CA GLN A 44 4.74 21.37 -3.46
C GLN A 44 4.48 20.49 -4.69
N GLY A 45 3.27 19.93 -4.77
CA GLY A 45 2.85 19.09 -5.89
C GLY A 45 3.41 17.69 -5.91
N ILE A 46 4.20 17.30 -4.90
CA ILE A 46 4.84 15.99 -4.82
C ILE A 46 4.45 15.31 -3.52
N ALA A 47 3.97 14.08 -3.60
CA ALA A 47 3.59 13.29 -2.44
C ALA A 47 4.77 13.12 -1.48
N HIS A 48 4.50 13.23 -0.19
CA HIS A 48 5.50 12.91 0.84
C HIS A 48 5.93 11.45 0.70
N GLY A 49 7.23 11.19 0.74
CA GLY A 49 7.76 9.83 0.57
C GLY A 49 7.22 8.82 1.57
N GLY A 50 7.00 9.25 2.82
CA GLY A 50 6.37 8.42 3.84
C GLY A 50 4.91 8.06 3.52
N ILE A 51 4.20 8.95 2.84
CA ILE A 51 2.83 8.68 2.41
C ILE A 51 2.83 7.64 1.27
N VAL A 52 3.76 7.78 0.32
CA VAL A 52 3.94 6.76 -0.73
C VAL A 52 4.25 5.40 -0.11
N ALA A 53 5.15 5.37 0.87
CA ALA A 53 5.48 4.14 1.60
C ALA A 53 4.25 3.57 2.31
N THR A 54 3.38 4.41 2.87
CA THR A 54 2.13 3.98 3.50
C THR A 54 1.21 3.29 2.49
N ILE A 55 1.07 3.84 1.30
CA ILE A 55 0.26 3.24 0.23
C ILE A 55 0.80 1.85 -0.13
N LEU A 56 2.11 1.76 -0.31
CA LEU A 56 2.76 0.49 -0.64
C LEU A 56 2.58 -0.54 0.50
N ASP A 57 2.77 -0.10 1.75
CA ASP A 57 2.58 -0.97 2.92
C ASP A 57 1.16 -1.52 2.99
N GLU A 58 0.16 -0.70 2.71
CA GLU A 58 -1.24 -1.14 2.66
C GLU A 58 -1.48 -2.21 1.59
N LEU A 59 -0.88 -2.04 0.41
CA LEU A 59 -0.99 -3.03 -0.65
C LEU A 59 -0.39 -4.38 -0.21
N LEU A 60 0.76 -4.34 0.49
CA LEU A 60 1.37 -5.55 1.04
C LEU A 60 0.47 -6.20 2.10
N ALA A 61 -0.04 -5.40 3.01
CA ALA A 61 -0.88 -5.89 4.13
C ALA A 61 -2.18 -6.51 3.63
N TRP A 62 -2.85 -5.85 2.68
CA TRP A 62 -4.11 -6.36 2.13
C TRP A 62 -3.89 -7.61 1.27
N ALA A 63 -2.75 -7.72 0.58
CA ALA A 63 -2.41 -8.94 -0.14
C ALA A 63 -2.35 -10.13 0.82
N CYS A 64 -1.74 -9.95 1.99
CA CYS A 64 -1.70 -10.98 3.03
C CYS A 64 -3.08 -11.28 3.60
N THR A 65 -3.83 -10.25 3.95
CA THR A 65 -5.17 -10.40 4.54
C THR A 65 -6.10 -11.15 3.58
N ASN A 66 -6.08 -10.80 2.30
CA ASN A 66 -6.93 -11.45 1.29
C ASN A 66 -6.49 -12.87 0.97
N SER A 67 -5.28 -13.27 1.34
CA SER A 67 -4.83 -14.66 1.25
C SER A 67 -5.26 -15.49 2.48
N GLY A 68 -6.01 -14.88 3.41
CA GLY A 68 -6.50 -15.55 4.61
C GLY A 68 -5.54 -15.49 5.79
N ARG A 69 -4.59 -14.57 5.78
CA ARG A 69 -3.57 -14.45 6.83
C ARG A 69 -3.73 -13.17 7.61
N ASN A 70 -3.58 -13.24 8.92
CA ASN A 70 -3.41 -12.06 9.79
C ASN A 70 -1.92 -11.80 9.94
N CYS A 71 -1.46 -10.66 9.44
CA CYS A 71 -0.04 -10.34 9.42
C CYS A 71 0.21 -8.91 9.85
N VAL A 72 1.42 -8.69 10.37
CA VAL A 72 1.97 -7.34 10.55
C VAL A 72 3.23 -7.22 9.71
N THR A 73 3.53 -6.01 9.27
CA THR A 73 4.74 -5.74 8.49
C THR A 73 5.96 -5.90 9.39
N ALA A 74 6.86 -6.81 9.03
CA ALA A 74 8.12 -7.02 9.75
C ALA A 74 9.27 -6.25 9.12
N GLU A 75 9.29 -6.18 7.79
CA GLU A 75 10.33 -5.48 7.05
C GLU A 75 9.79 -5.06 5.70
N MET A 76 10.15 -3.88 5.25
CA MET A 76 9.74 -3.37 3.94
C MET A 76 10.89 -2.61 3.31
N THR A 77 11.15 -2.89 2.03
CA THR A 77 12.10 -2.13 1.21
C THR A 77 11.31 -1.38 0.16
N VAL A 78 11.47 -0.07 0.13
CA VAL A 78 10.79 0.80 -0.84
C VAL A 78 11.80 1.38 -1.82
N ARG A 79 11.46 1.37 -3.10
CA ARG A 79 12.24 2.02 -4.14
C ARG A 79 11.38 3.09 -4.80
N TYR A 80 11.84 4.33 -4.74
CA TYR A 80 11.20 5.48 -5.38
C TYR A 80 11.85 5.67 -6.74
N ARG A 81 11.09 5.40 -7.82
CA ARG A 81 11.61 5.49 -9.19
C ARG A 81 11.46 6.88 -9.77
N LYS A 82 10.33 7.54 -9.44
CA LYS A 82 10.00 8.90 -9.89
C LYS A 82 9.21 9.60 -8.80
N PRO A 83 9.24 10.96 -8.76
CA PRO A 83 8.36 11.69 -7.87
C PRO A 83 6.89 11.35 -8.15
N VAL A 84 6.12 11.10 -7.09
CA VAL A 84 4.69 10.84 -7.19
C VAL A 84 3.97 12.18 -7.07
N LYS A 85 3.20 12.52 -8.09
CA LYS A 85 2.50 13.82 -8.11
C LYS A 85 1.18 13.74 -7.37
N THR A 86 0.88 14.78 -6.57
CA THR A 86 -0.44 14.92 -5.96
C THR A 86 -1.46 15.30 -7.02
N GLY A 87 -2.73 14.94 -6.81
CA GLY A 87 -3.82 15.27 -7.71
C GLY A 87 -3.86 14.48 -9.02
N GLN A 88 -2.99 13.49 -9.18
CA GLN A 88 -2.93 12.66 -10.38
C GLN A 88 -3.38 11.24 -10.06
N PRO A 89 -4.10 10.57 -10.98
CA PRO A 89 -4.50 9.18 -10.76
C PRO A 89 -3.29 8.25 -10.60
N LEU A 90 -3.37 7.39 -9.59
CA LEU A 90 -2.38 6.34 -9.33
C LEU A 90 -3.06 4.98 -9.40
N LYS A 91 -2.33 3.97 -9.83
CA LYS A 91 -2.76 2.59 -9.82
C LYS A 91 -1.77 1.77 -9.01
N GLY A 92 -2.27 1.05 -8.02
CA GLY A 92 -1.45 0.21 -7.18
C GLY A 92 -1.81 -1.27 -7.29
N TYR A 93 -0.82 -2.14 -7.14
CA TYR A 93 -0.98 -3.59 -7.13
C TYR A 93 -0.17 -4.19 -6.01
N GLY A 94 -0.69 -5.25 -5.40
CA GLY A 94 0.04 -6.00 -4.39
C GLY A 94 -0.26 -7.48 -4.51
N ARG A 95 0.72 -8.33 -4.15
CA ARG A 95 0.53 -9.77 -4.15
C ARG A 95 1.49 -10.47 -3.20
N VAL A 96 1.11 -11.65 -2.77
CA VAL A 96 1.98 -12.57 -2.03
C VAL A 96 2.81 -13.35 -3.04
N THR A 97 4.13 -13.36 -2.86
CA THR A 97 5.06 -14.05 -3.77
C THR A 97 5.59 -15.35 -3.20
N GLY A 98 5.50 -15.55 -1.89
CA GLY A 98 5.99 -16.76 -1.25
C GLY A 98 5.68 -16.80 0.23
N GLU A 99 6.00 -17.93 0.84
CA GLU A 99 5.75 -18.17 2.25
C GLU A 99 6.84 -19.08 2.80
N LYS A 100 7.33 -18.78 4.00
CA LYS A 100 8.29 -19.63 4.71
C LYS A 100 8.06 -19.53 6.21
N GLY A 101 7.54 -20.62 6.81
CA GLY A 101 7.19 -20.59 8.24
C GLY A 101 6.11 -19.54 8.51
N ARG A 102 6.42 -18.60 9.41
CA ARG A 102 5.49 -17.53 9.76
C ARG A 102 5.65 -16.27 8.89
N LEU A 103 6.58 -16.30 7.94
CA LEU A 103 6.82 -15.16 7.05
C LEU A 103 6.09 -15.35 5.73
N LEU A 104 5.43 -14.28 5.27
CA LEU A 104 4.95 -14.16 3.90
C LEU A 104 5.77 -13.11 3.19
N PHE A 105 6.18 -13.44 1.97
CA PHE A 105 6.89 -12.51 1.10
C PHE A 105 5.90 -11.85 0.17
N THR A 106 5.97 -10.54 0.05
CA THR A 106 5.00 -9.74 -0.69
C THR A 106 5.70 -8.71 -1.56
N GLU A 107 5.02 -8.27 -2.60
CA GLU A 107 5.48 -7.17 -3.42
C GLU A 107 4.33 -6.25 -3.79
N ALA A 108 4.64 -4.98 -4.00
CA ALA A 108 3.67 -3.97 -4.43
C ALA A 108 4.30 -3.03 -5.44
N THR A 109 3.48 -2.54 -6.36
CA THR A 109 3.89 -1.57 -7.37
C THR A 109 2.89 -0.44 -7.43
N LEU A 110 3.37 0.75 -7.76
CA LEU A 110 2.56 1.95 -7.91
C LEU A 110 2.89 2.58 -9.25
N LEU A 111 1.88 2.77 -10.08
CA LEU A 111 2.00 3.32 -11.43
C LEU A 111 1.28 4.67 -11.51
N ASP A 112 1.80 5.58 -12.33
CA ASP A 112 1.10 6.82 -12.64
C ASP A 112 0.04 6.60 -13.73
N GLU A 113 -0.67 7.67 -14.12
CA GLU A 113 -1.74 7.56 -15.09
C GLU A 113 -1.27 7.16 -16.50
N SER A 114 0.02 7.32 -16.82
CA SER A 114 0.58 6.86 -18.08
C SER A 114 1.06 5.41 -18.02
N GLY A 115 0.90 4.75 -16.89
CA GLY A 115 1.36 3.37 -16.69
C GLY A 115 2.83 3.25 -16.35
N THR A 116 3.49 4.35 -16.01
CA THR A 116 4.90 4.33 -15.62
C THR A 116 5.05 3.93 -14.16
N LEU A 117 5.98 3.02 -13.87
CA LEU A 117 6.30 2.62 -12.50
C LEU A 117 6.94 3.80 -11.76
N VAL A 118 6.29 4.28 -10.70
CA VAL A 118 6.80 5.42 -9.92
C VAL A 118 7.39 4.98 -8.57
N ALA A 119 6.89 3.89 -8.01
CA ALA A 119 7.44 3.34 -6.76
C ALA A 119 7.09 1.86 -6.66
N GLU A 120 7.90 1.13 -5.88
CA GLU A 120 7.67 -0.28 -5.65
C GLU A 120 8.19 -0.67 -4.27
N ALA A 121 7.69 -1.77 -3.76
CA ALA A 121 8.14 -2.30 -2.48
C ALA A 121 8.16 -3.81 -2.48
N THR A 122 9.06 -4.37 -1.68
CA THR A 122 9.01 -5.76 -1.27
C THR A 122 8.90 -5.79 0.25
N GLY A 123 8.20 -6.76 0.78
CA GLY A 123 7.97 -6.84 2.21
C GLY A 123 8.01 -8.25 2.74
N LYS A 124 8.39 -8.35 4.01
CA LYS A 124 8.27 -9.55 4.82
C LYS A 124 7.18 -9.27 5.84
N MET A 125 6.11 -10.05 5.76
CA MET A 125 4.96 -9.92 6.64
C MET A 125 4.99 -11.07 7.63
N MET A 126 4.84 -10.75 8.92
CA MET A 126 4.85 -11.76 9.97
C MET A 126 3.42 -12.18 10.30
N ARG A 127 3.15 -13.47 10.18
CA ARG A 127 1.87 -14.04 10.57
C ARG A 127 1.72 -13.98 12.10
N VAL A 128 0.59 -13.53 12.55
CA VAL A 128 0.27 -13.44 13.98
C VAL A 128 -1.00 -14.20 14.32
#